data_4a8d5c2537d275076f1eb3566bd3defc
#
_entry.id   4a8d5c2537d275076f1eb3566bd3defc
#
_cell.length_a   1.000
_cell.length_b   1.000
_cell.length_c   1.000
_cell.angle_alpha   90.00
_cell.angle_beta   90.00
_cell.angle_gamma   90.00
#
_symmetry.space_group_name_H-M   'P 1'
#
loop_
_entity.id
_entity.type
_entity.pdbx_description
1 polymer ?
#
loop_
_entity_poly.entity_id
_entity_poly.type
_entity_poly.pdbx_seq_one_letter_code
_entity_poly.pdbx_strand_id
1 'polypeptide(L)'
;MGEQAAKTKKTETSLPEGKIVQVSGPVVDVKFESGPLPEIRDALTVENQGKTCVMEAAKHMGNNIVRCIMLSASEGLSRDMKVTPTGEGISVPVGEKTLGRLFNVLGETVDGGQKLDGEEPWCIHRDPPPFEDQSPVAEILETGIKVIDLLAPYSKGGKVGLFGGAGVGKTVLIQELIRNIAMEQGGYSIFTGVGERSREGNDLWSEMKASGVLEKTALVFGQMNEPPGARMRVAETGLTMAEYFRDKMHRNVLLFIDNIFRYVQAGSEVSALLGRMPSAVGYQPTLANEMGELQERIASTKDGSVTSIQAVYVPADDLTDPAPATTFTHLDATTVLSRKIVEQGIYPAVDPLESSSRILEPDVVGEEHYETARRVQEILQKYKELQDIIAILGMDELSEEDKLTVGRARKIQRFLSQPFHVAENFTGVPGKYVPLKDTVKGFKAILDGEMDAYPEAAFFNVGTIEDVVAKAKALEKQEA
;
A
#
# COMPACT_ATOMS: atom_id res chain seq x y z
N MET A 1 8.41 -31.90 -24.64
CA MET A 1 7.91 -33.14 -24.02
C MET A 1 7.42 -32.74 -22.65
N GLY A 2 6.12 -32.72 -22.51
CA GLY A 2 5.47 -32.22 -21.32
C GLY A 2 5.58 -33.18 -20.15
N GLU A 3 5.94 -32.68 -19.02
CA GLU A 3 5.73 -33.32 -17.72
C GLU A 3 4.44 -32.75 -17.13
N GLN A 4 3.39 -33.53 -17.24
CA GLN A 4 2.16 -33.37 -16.50
C GLN A 4 2.51 -33.54 -15.00
N ALA A 5 2.48 -32.43 -14.25
CA ALA A 5 2.44 -32.50 -12.80
C ALA A 5 1.17 -33.27 -12.40
N ALA A 6 1.38 -34.46 -11.88
CA ALA A 6 0.34 -35.33 -11.40
C ALA A 6 -0.41 -34.63 -10.25
N LYS A 7 -1.65 -34.24 -10.49
CA LYS A 7 -2.64 -33.97 -9.43
C LYS A 7 -2.78 -35.27 -8.64
N THR A 8 -2.07 -35.39 -7.55
CA THR A 8 -2.34 -36.43 -6.55
C THR A 8 -3.72 -36.11 -5.99
N LYS A 9 -4.73 -36.86 -6.41
CA LYS A 9 -6.01 -36.89 -5.72
C LYS A 9 -5.71 -37.28 -4.27
N LYS A 10 -5.73 -36.30 -3.35
CA LYS A 10 -5.88 -36.60 -1.92
C LYS A 10 -7.19 -37.39 -1.82
N THR A 11 -7.10 -38.64 -1.42
CA THR A 11 -8.23 -39.44 -1.00
C THR A 11 -8.97 -38.64 0.06
N GLU A 12 -10.29 -38.47 -0.12
CA GLU A 12 -11.20 -37.88 0.87
C GLU A 12 -11.24 -38.75 2.14
N THR A 13 -10.18 -38.72 2.93
CA THR A 13 -10.27 -39.09 4.33
C THR A 13 -10.72 -37.85 5.07
N SER A 14 -12.00 -37.76 5.35
CA SER A 14 -12.56 -36.70 6.19
C SER A 14 -11.74 -36.67 7.49
N LEU A 15 -11.13 -35.50 7.75
CA LEU A 15 -10.42 -35.26 9.01
C LEU A 15 -11.42 -35.46 10.18
N PRO A 16 -11.00 -36.06 11.31
CA PRO A 16 -11.90 -36.24 12.44
C PRO A 16 -12.35 -34.90 13.02
N GLU A 17 -13.60 -34.84 13.49
CA GLU A 17 -14.09 -33.68 14.24
C GLU A 17 -13.32 -33.52 15.54
N GLY A 18 -13.02 -32.27 15.89
CA GLY A 18 -12.45 -31.87 17.16
C GLY A 18 -13.48 -31.31 18.14
N LYS A 19 -13.07 -31.08 19.37
CA LYS A 19 -13.85 -30.38 20.40
C LYS A 19 -13.04 -29.27 21.03
N ILE A 20 -13.66 -28.13 21.28
CA ILE A 20 -13.04 -27.04 22.02
C ILE A 20 -12.75 -27.47 23.44
N VAL A 21 -11.50 -27.34 23.89
CA VAL A 21 -11.12 -27.63 25.30
C VAL A 21 -10.79 -26.36 26.06
N GLN A 22 -10.36 -25.31 25.37
CA GLN A 22 -10.05 -24.02 26.00
C GLN A 22 -10.31 -22.87 25.03
N VAL A 23 -10.81 -21.75 25.54
CA VAL A 23 -10.95 -20.49 24.81
C VAL A 23 -10.20 -19.41 25.61
N SER A 24 -9.25 -18.73 24.96
CA SER A 24 -8.45 -17.64 25.53
C SER A 24 -8.50 -16.43 24.59
N GLY A 25 -9.60 -15.67 24.64
CA GLY A 25 -9.85 -14.59 23.71
C GLY A 25 -9.87 -15.11 22.26
N PRO A 26 -9.03 -14.57 21.37
CA PRO A 26 -8.98 -14.99 19.96
C PRO A 26 -8.23 -16.29 19.71
N VAL A 27 -7.75 -16.98 20.75
CA VAL A 27 -7.04 -18.27 20.64
C VAL A 27 -7.87 -19.38 21.25
N VAL A 28 -8.04 -20.47 20.51
CA VAL A 28 -8.87 -21.61 20.88
C VAL A 28 -8.06 -22.90 20.76
N ASP A 29 -8.08 -23.72 21.81
CA ASP A 29 -7.48 -25.04 21.80
C ASP A 29 -8.55 -26.10 21.48
N VAL A 30 -8.28 -26.87 20.43
CA VAL A 30 -9.18 -27.91 19.90
C VAL A 30 -8.52 -29.27 20.11
N LYS A 31 -9.20 -30.20 20.73
CA LYS A 31 -8.74 -31.57 20.93
C LYS A 31 -9.40 -32.53 19.94
N PHE A 32 -8.58 -33.38 19.35
CA PHE A 32 -9.01 -34.44 18.43
C PHE A 32 -8.87 -35.80 19.15
N GLU A 33 -9.89 -36.64 19.09
CA GLU A 33 -9.88 -37.93 19.81
C GLU A 33 -9.03 -38.98 19.12
N SER A 34 -8.99 -38.98 17.78
CA SER A 34 -8.20 -39.94 16.98
C SER A 34 -7.99 -39.44 15.54
N GLY A 35 -7.03 -40.01 14.84
CA GLY A 35 -6.79 -39.73 13.44
C GLY A 35 -5.73 -38.65 13.19
N PRO A 36 -5.52 -38.25 11.93
CA PRO A 36 -4.60 -37.19 11.57
C PRO A 36 -5.07 -35.84 12.10
N LEU A 37 -4.15 -35.04 12.56
CA LEU A 37 -4.44 -33.66 12.98
C LEU A 37 -4.46 -32.74 11.75
N PRO A 38 -5.23 -31.63 11.80
CA PRO A 38 -5.14 -30.56 10.80
C PRO A 38 -3.69 -30.09 10.68
N GLU A 39 -3.30 -29.78 9.46
CA GLU A 39 -1.97 -29.16 9.21
C GLU A 39 -1.96 -27.72 9.72
N ILE A 40 -0.77 -27.18 9.99
CA ILE A 40 -0.64 -25.77 10.34
C ILE A 40 -1.09 -24.91 9.14
N ARG A 41 -1.89 -23.88 9.41
CA ARG A 41 -2.58 -23.01 8.44
C ARG A 41 -3.85 -23.59 7.83
N ASP A 42 -4.25 -24.82 8.20
CA ASP A 42 -5.58 -25.30 7.82
C ASP A 42 -6.68 -24.48 8.49
N ALA A 43 -7.76 -24.28 7.73
CA ALA A 43 -8.98 -23.66 8.25
C ALA A 43 -9.84 -24.68 8.97
N LEU A 44 -10.41 -24.29 10.11
CA LEU A 44 -11.37 -25.05 10.86
C LEU A 44 -12.63 -24.19 11.09
N THR A 45 -13.77 -24.84 11.16
CA THR A 45 -15.05 -24.17 11.36
C THR A 45 -15.74 -24.63 12.63
N VAL A 46 -16.49 -23.73 13.28
CA VAL A 46 -17.33 -24.01 14.43
C VAL A 46 -18.64 -23.25 14.29
N GLU A 47 -19.73 -23.93 14.52
CA GLU A 47 -21.06 -23.30 14.55
C GLU A 47 -21.29 -22.61 15.89
N ASN A 48 -21.52 -21.30 15.85
CA ASN A 48 -21.73 -20.45 17.03
C ASN A 48 -23.00 -19.60 16.86
N GLN A 49 -24.05 -19.93 17.58
CA GLN A 49 -25.32 -19.18 17.56
C GLN A 49 -25.89 -18.98 16.13
N GLY A 50 -25.79 -20.03 15.29
CA GLY A 50 -26.29 -20.01 13.92
C GLY A 50 -25.40 -19.28 12.91
N LYS A 51 -24.15 -18.97 13.31
CA LYS A 51 -23.12 -18.43 12.43
C LYS A 51 -21.93 -19.39 12.39
N THR A 52 -21.40 -19.61 11.22
CA THR A 52 -20.16 -20.35 11.03
C THR A 52 -18.98 -19.44 11.33
N CYS A 53 -18.22 -19.73 12.38
CA CYS A 53 -16.99 -19.03 12.73
C CYS A 53 -15.79 -19.81 12.19
N VAL A 54 -14.81 -19.09 11.65
CA VAL A 54 -13.59 -19.65 11.07
C VAL A 54 -12.39 -19.38 11.96
N MET A 55 -11.56 -20.41 12.12
CA MET A 55 -10.28 -20.33 12.81
C MET A 55 -9.19 -21.00 11.98
N GLU A 56 -7.94 -20.65 12.23
CA GLU A 56 -6.76 -21.20 11.53
C GLU A 56 -5.89 -21.97 12.53
N ALA A 57 -5.45 -23.18 12.15
CA ALA A 57 -4.51 -23.97 12.95
C ALA A 57 -3.15 -23.29 13.01
N ALA A 58 -2.70 -22.94 14.21
CA ALA A 58 -1.48 -22.19 14.43
C ALA A 58 -0.34 -23.00 15.04
N LYS A 59 -0.66 -24.01 15.87
CA LYS A 59 0.34 -24.78 16.60
C LYS A 59 -0.20 -26.12 17.10
N HIS A 60 0.59 -27.17 16.96
CA HIS A 60 0.34 -28.44 17.65
C HIS A 60 0.92 -28.39 19.08
N MET A 61 0.06 -28.63 20.07
CA MET A 61 0.43 -28.53 21.49
C MET A 61 0.84 -29.87 22.12
N GLY A 62 0.71 -30.98 21.39
CA GLY A 62 0.80 -32.33 21.90
C GLY A 62 -0.56 -32.85 22.43
N ASN A 63 -0.63 -34.14 22.79
CA ASN A 63 -1.86 -34.79 23.27
C ASN A 63 -3.08 -34.60 22.37
N ASN A 64 -2.86 -34.55 21.04
CA ASN A 64 -3.89 -34.31 20.03
C ASN A 64 -4.63 -32.97 20.20
N ILE A 65 -3.96 -31.95 20.74
CA ILE A 65 -4.48 -30.59 20.86
C ILE A 65 -3.83 -29.71 19.81
N VAL A 66 -4.68 -29.01 19.04
CA VAL A 66 -4.28 -27.99 18.07
C VAL A 66 -4.72 -26.64 18.58
N ARG A 67 -3.79 -25.73 18.70
CA ARG A 67 -4.06 -24.33 19.04
C ARG A 67 -4.38 -23.55 17.78
N CYS A 68 -5.54 -22.91 17.77
CA CYS A 68 -6.08 -22.19 16.63
C CYS A 68 -6.23 -20.70 16.94
N ILE A 69 -6.15 -19.87 15.89
CA ILE A 69 -6.39 -18.43 15.92
C ILE A 69 -7.73 -18.14 15.27
N MET A 70 -8.60 -17.42 15.96
CA MET A 70 -9.89 -17.00 15.40
C MET A 70 -9.74 -15.89 14.37
N LEU A 71 -10.39 -16.07 13.23
CA LEU A 71 -10.60 -15.03 12.21
C LEU A 71 -11.98 -14.38 12.34
N SER A 72 -12.85 -15.02 13.06
CA SER A 72 -14.18 -14.51 13.45
C SER A 72 -14.20 -14.21 14.93
N ALA A 73 -15.22 -13.48 15.39
CA ALA A 73 -15.43 -13.22 16.81
C ALA A 73 -15.54 -14.52 17.61
N SER A 74 -14.93 -14.56 18.79
CA SER A 74 -14.90 -15.74 19.66
C SER A 74 -15.98 -15.74 20.75
N GLU A 75 -16.76 -14.67 20.86
CA GLU A 75 -17.83 -14.52 21.84
C GLU A 75 -18.91 -15.60 21.64
N GLY A 76 -19.27 -16.26 22.72
CA GLY A 76 -20.25 -17.35 22.71
C GLY A 76 -19.65 -18.74 22.50
N LEU A 77 -18.35 -18.86 22.17
CA LEU A 77 -17.68 -20.15 22.11
C LEU A 77 -17.54 -20.74 23.53
N SER A 78 -17.79 -22.04 23.62
CA SER A 78 -17.70 -22.78 24.87
C SER A 78 -17.00 -24.12 24.69
N ARG A 79 -16.63 -24.74 25.83
CA ARG A 79 -16.07 -26.08 25.83
C ARG A 79 -17.05 -27.08 25.18
N ASP A 80 -16.49 -28.15 24.65
CA ASP A 80 -17.19 -29.27 24.02
C ASP A 80 -17.94 -28.93 22.72
N MET A 81 -17.89 -27.68 22.25
CA MET A 81 -18.39 -27.35 20.91
C MET A 81 -17.57 -28.10 19.84
N LYS A 82 -18.29 -28.63 18.87
CA LYS A 82 -17.70 -29.38 17.75
C LYS A 82 -16.99 -28.44 16.78
N VAL A 83 -15.80 -28.84 16.34
CA VAL A 83 -14.99 -28.13 15.37
C VAL A 83 -14.72 -29.05 14.19
N THR A 84 -14.99 -28.58 13.00
CA THR A 84 -14.82 -29.35 11.76
C THR A 84 -13.63 -28.79 10.99
N PRO A 85 -12.55 -29.57 10.80
CA PRO A 85 -11.46 -29.20 9.91
C PRO A 85 -11.93 -29.23 8.44
N THR A 86 -11.49 -28.25 7.64
CA THR A 86 -11.78 -28.21 6.22
C THR A 86 -10.81 -29.07 5.41
N GLY A 87 -9.62 -29.36 5.95
CA GLY A 87 -8.54 -30.06 5.26
C GLY A 87 -7.78 -29.19 4.26
N GLU A 88 -8.07 -27.90 4.24
CA GLU A 88 -7.46 -26.91 3.35
C GLU A 88 -7.25 -25.60 4.10
N GLY A 89 -6.32 -24.79 3.61
CA GLY A 89 -6.12 -23.42 4.13
C GLY A 89 -7.25 -22.48 3.76
N ILE A 90 -7.23 -21.29 4.35
CA ILE A 90 -8.21 -20.24 4.04
C ILE A 90 -8.10 -19.89 2.57
N SER A 91 -9.22 -19.98 1.84
CA SER A 91 -9.29 -19.70 0.41
C SER A 91 -10.30 -18.58 0.14
N VAL A 92 -9.96 -17.70 -0.79
CA VAL A 92 -10.74 -16.50 -1.11
C VAL A 92 -11.03 -16.43 -2.61
N PRO A 93 -12.16 -15.81 -3.02
CA PRO A 93 -12.48 -15.65 -4.43
C PRO A 93 -11.46 -14.73 -5.10
N VAL A 94 -11.14 -15.02 -6.34
CA VAL A 94 -10.22 -14.24 -7.17
C VAL A 94 -10.83 -14.01 -8.55
N GLY A 95 -10.31 -13.06 -9.32
CA GLY A 95 -10.73 -12.80 -10.69
C GLY A 95 -11.51 -11.49 -10.86
N GLU A 96 -11.93 -11.20 -12.09
CA GLU A 96 -12.54 -9.92 -12.47
C GLU A 96 -13.83 -9.60 -11.71
N LYS A 97 -14.58 -10.59 -11.27
CA LYS A 97 -15.80 -10.38 -10.49
C LYS A 97 -15.54 -9.83 -9.09
N THR A 98 -14.28 -9.84 -8.62
CA THR A 98 -13.89 -9.18 -7.37
C THR A 98 -13.80 -7.65 -7.51
N LEU A 99 -13.62 -7.16 -8.73
CA LEU A 99 -13.52 -5.72 -8.98
C LEU A 99 -14.87 -5.03 -8.70
N GLY A 100 -14.78 -3.85 -8.12
CA GLY A 100 -15.97 -3.09 -7.71
C GLY A 100 -16.57 -3.53 -6.38
N ARG A 101 -16.00 -4.55 -5.73
CA ARG A 101 -16.57 -5.20 -4.56
C ARG A 101 -15.73 -4.95 -3.29
N LEU A 102 -16.40 -5.14 -2.16
CA LEU A 102 -15.81 -5.02 -0.83
C LEU A 102 -15.90 -6.37 -0.09
N PHE A 103 -14.77 -6.84 0.44
CA PHE A 103 -14.61 -8.14 1.08
C PHE A 103 -14.11 -8.02 2.52
N ASN A 104 -14.41 -9.02 3.33
CA ASN A 104 -13.72 -9.28 4.59
C ASN A 104 -12.48 -10.18 4.38
N VAL A 105 -11.80 -10.56 5.46
CA VAL A 105 -10.61 -11.42 5.44
C VAL A 105 -10.87 -12.81 4.84
N LEU A 106 -12.08 -13.32 4.95
CA LEU A 106 -12.50 -14.63 4.41
C LEU A 106 -12.93 -14.56 2.93
N GLY A 107 -12.86 -13.39 2.30
CA GLY A 107 -13.33 -13.19 0.93
C GLY A 107 -14.85 -13.14 0.80
N GLU A 108 -15.57 -12.96 1.90
CA GLU A 108 -17.02 -12.76 1.87
C GLU A 108 -17.34 -11.30 1.52
N THR A 109 -18.34 -11.09 0.68
CA THR A 109 -18.78 -9.75 0.29
C THR A 109 -19.51 -9.06 1.44
N VAL A 110 -19.10 -7.82 1.76
CA VAL A 110 -19.68 -7.02 2.85
C VAL A 110 -20.31 -5.72 2.35
N ASP A 111 -20.39 -5.52 1.05
CA ASP A 111 -21.00 -4.37 0.36
C ASP A 111 -22.52 -4.48 0.15
N GLY A 112 -23.16 -5.52 0.70
CA GLY A 112 -24.58 -5.80 0.50
C GLY A 112 -24.93 -6.40 -0.88
N GLY A 113 -23.92 -6.64 -1.72
CA GLY A 113 -24.10 -7.29 -3.02
C GLY A 113 -24.21 -8.81 -2.92
N GLN A 114 -24.48 -9.45 -4.05
CA GLN A 114 -24.56 -10.93 -4.13
C GLN A 114 -23.19 -11.56 -3.79
N LYS A 115 -23.24 -12.73 -3.16
CA LYS A 115 -22.04 -13.55 -2.95
C LYS A 115 -21.46 -13.96 -4.31
N LEU A 116 -20.13 -14.07 -4.36
CA LEU A 116 -19.45 -14.56 -5.56
C LEU A 116 -19.40 -16.08 -5.52
N ASP A 117 -20.45 -16.70 -6.05
CA ASP A 117 -20.52 -18.16 -6.17
C ASP A 117 -19.88 -18.62 -7.49
N GLY A 118 -19.15 -19.74 -7.44
CA GLY A 118 -18.62 -20.40 -8.63
C GLY A 118 -17.29 -19.86 -9.17
N GLU A 119 -16.62 -18.96 -8.45
CA GLU A 119 -15.25 -18.56 -8.77
C GLU A 119 -14.25 -19.58 -8.22
N GLU A 120 -13.12 -19.76 -8.91
CA GLU A 120 -12.02 -20.60 -8.43
C GLU A 120 -11.37 -19.94 -7.19
N PRO A 121 -11.47 -20.53 -5.99
CA PRO A 121 -10.88 -19.94 -4.81
C PRO A 121 -9.38 -20.20 -4.78
N TRP A 122 -8.60 -19.21 -4.33
CA TRP A 122 -7.16 -19.36 -4.08
C TRP A 122 -6.85 -19.28 -2.59
N CYS A 123 -5.98 -20.18 -2.14
CA CYS A 123 -5.49 -20.16 -0.76
C CYS A 123 -4.67 -18.89 -0.51
N ILE A 124 -4.87 -18.25 0.64
CA ILE A 124 -4.15 -17.04 1.01
C ILE A 124 -2.68 -17.31 1.38
N HIS A 125 -2.36 -18.52 1.79
CA HIS A 125 -1.00 -18.96 2.07
C HIS A 125 -0.34 -19.50 0.79
N ARG A 126 0.39 -18.64 0.13
CA ARG A 126 1.08 -18.95 -1.14
C ARG A 126 2.56 -18.68 -1.00
N ASP A 127 3.33 -19.47 -1.73
CA ASP A 127 4.77 -19.23 -1.84
C ASP A 127 5.07 -18.00 -2.73
N PRO A 128 6.17 -17.30 -2.49
CA PRO A 128 6.63 -16.24 -3.39
C PRO A 128 6.94 -16.81 -4.78
N PRO A 129 6.92 -15.96 -5.83
CA PRO A 129 7.29 -16.38 -7.18
C PRO A 129 8.70 -16.99 -7.20
N PRO A 130 8.90 -18.11 -7.92
CA PRO A 130 10.23 -18.71 -8.07
C PRO A 130 11.21 -17.73 -8.73
N PHE A 131 12.50 -17.86 -8.42
CA PHE A 131 13.54 -16.98 -9.00
C PHE A 131 13.54 -16.95 -10.53
N GLU A 132 13.23 -18.07 -11.15
CA GLU A 132 13.16 -18.20 -12.61
C GLU A 132 12.09 -17.31 -13.25
N ASP A 133 11.01 -17.04 -12.52
CA ASP A 133 9.88 -16.26 -13.00
C ASP A 133 9.96 -14.78 -12.62
N GLN A 134 10.85 -14.41 -11.70
CA GLN A 134 11.04 -13.01 -11.33
C GLN A 134 11.72 -12.23 -12.46
N SER A 135 11.23 -11.01 -12.71
CA SER A 135 11.87 -10.09 -13.65
C SER A 135 12.94 -9.28 -12.94
N PRO A 136 14.23 -9.37 -13.36
CA PRO A 136 15.29 -8.58 -12.75
C PRO A 136 15.35 -7.13 -13.27
N VAL A 137 14.54 -6.80 -14.27
CA VAL A 137 14.60 -5.47 -14.92
C VAL A 137 13.79 -4.49 -14.09
N ALA A 138 14.45 -3.46 -13.58
CA ALA A 138 13.80 -2.34 -12.94
C ALA A 138 13.17 -1.43 -14.01
N GLU A 139 11.83 -1.36 -14.02
CA GLU A 139 11.08 -0.45 -14.88
C GLU A 139 10.34 0.57 -14.01
N ILE A 140 10.29 1.81 -14.50
CA ILE A 140 9.53 2.87 -13.83
C ILE A 140 8.03 2.59 -13.96
N LEU A 141 7.31 2.67 -12.84
CA LEU A 141 5.87 2.79 -12.83
C LEU A 141 5.52 4.28 -12.89
N GLU A 142 5.16 4.77 -14.05
CA GLU A 142 4.77 6.16 -14.24
C GLU A 142 3.45 6.46 -13.51
N THR A 143 3.49 7.35 -12.53
CA THR A 143 2.32 7.69 -11.72
C THR A 143 1.52 8.87 -12.27
N GLY A 144 2.14 9.68 -13.11
CA GLY A 144 1.58 10.93 -13.60
C GLY A 144 1.57 12.06 -12.55
N ILE A 145 2.28 11.86 -11.44
CA ILE A 145 2.43 12.83 -10.35
C ILE A 145 3.87 13.33 -10.34
N LYS A 146 4.06 14.60 -10.70
CA LYS A 146 5.38 15.21 -10.95
C LYS A 146 6.39 14.96 -9.86
N VAL A 147 6.04 15.20 -8.60
CA VAL A 147 6.98 15.08 -7.48
C VAL A 147 7.42 13.63 -7.25
N ILE A 148 6.54 12.68 -7.45
CA ILE A 148 6.86 11.24 -7.32
C ILE A 148 7.73 10.80 -8.49
N ASP A 149 7.25 11.02 -9.71
CA ASP A 149 7.92 10.53 -10.92
C ASP A 149 9.33 11.14 -11.09
N LEU A 150 9.53 12.40 -10.66
CA LEU A 150 10.83 13.04 -10.76
C LEU A 150 11.81 12.61 -9.65
N LEU A 151 11.39 12.67 -8.38
CA LEU A 151 12.29 12.63 -7.21
C LEU A 151 12.29 11.30 -6.45
N ALA A 152 11.19 10.56 -6.51
CA ALA A 152 11.03 9.28 -5.86
C ALA A 152 10.27 8.29 -6.75
N PRO A 153 10.74 8.02 -7.97
CA PRO A 153 10.02 7.18 -8.93
C PRO A 153 9.77 5.78 -8.38
N TYR A 154 8.59 5.24 -8.68
CA TYR A 154 8.20 3.90 -8.27
C TYR A 154 8.69 2.87 -9.28
N SER A 155 9.11 1.71 -8.80
CA SER A 155 9.44 0.56 -9.62
C SER A 155 8.24 -0.35 -9.80
N LYS A 156 8.00 -0.85 -10.99
CA LYS A 156 7.05 -1.96 -11.21
C LYS A 156 7.49 -3.19 -10.40
N GLY A 157 6.57 -3.78 -9.66
CA GLY A 157 6.87 -4.87 -8.74
C GLY A 157 7.63 -4.44 -7.49
N GLY A 158 7.84 -3.15 -7.30
CA GLY A 158 8.51 -2.56 -6.13
C GLY A 158 7.57 -2.37 -4.93
N LYS A 159 8.21 -2.08 -3.81
CA LYS A 159 7.55 -1.86 -2.52
C LYS A 159 7.80 -0.42 -2.09
N VAL A 160 6.72 0.35 -1.98
CA VAL A 160 6.76 1.77 -1.65
C VAL A 160 6.22 1.98 -0.25
N GLY A 161 6.99 2.64 0.61
CA GLY A 161 6.51 3.11 1.91
C GLY A 161 5.91 4.51 1.79
N LEU A 162 4.67 4.69 2.23
CA LEU A 162 4.00 5.97 2.30
C LEU A 162 3.94 6.44 3.75
N PHE A 163 4.71 7.47 4.07
CA PHE A 163 4.83 8.03 5.40
C PHE A 163 4.06 9.35 5.49
N GLY A 164 3.42 9.60 6.60
CA GLY A 164 2.74 10.86 6.85
C GLY A 164 1.75 10.77 8.01
N GLY A 165 1.63 11.86 8.75
CA GLY A 165 0.68 12.01 9.82
C GLY A 165 -0.77 12.11 9.33
N ALA A 166 -1.69 12.38 10.24
CA ALA A 166 -3.09 12.62 9.89
C ALA A 166 -3.24 13.97 9.15
N GLY A 167 -4.13 14.02 8.16
CA GLY A 167 -4.50 15.26 7.49
C GLY A 167 -3.50 15.80 6.46
N VAL A 168 -2.52 15.01 6.04
CA VAL A 168 -1.53 15.43 5.02
C VAL A 168 -1.92 15.04 3.58
N GLY A 169 -3.13 14.50 3.37
CA GLY A 169 -3.64 14.15 2.04
C GLY A 169 -3.29 12.74 1.58
N LYS A 170 -2.95 11.80 2.50
CA LYS A 170 -2.62 10.42 2.17
C LYS A 170 -3.71 9.73 1.34
N THR A 171 -4.96 9.76 1.79
CA THR A 171 -6.10 9.13 1.12
C THR A 171 -6.31 9.70 -0.29
N VAL A 172 -6.21 11.01 -0.44
CA VAL A 172 -6.37 11.68 -1.75
C VAL A 172 -5.26 11.28 -2.72
N LEU A 173 -4.02 11.16 -2.22
CA LEU A 173 -2.89 10.67 -3.02
C LEU A 173 -3.11 9.22 -3.48
N ILE A 174 -3.56 8.34 -2.57
CA ILE A 174 -3.87 6.94 -2.90
C ILE A 174 -4.95 6.85 -3.97
N GLN A 175 -6.03 7.61 -3.83
CA GLN A 175 -7.12 7.63 -4.81
C GLN A 175 -6.64 8.12 -6.18
N GLU A 176 -5.80 9.16 -6.23
CA GLU A 176 -5.24 9.66 -7.48
C GLU A 176 -4.33 8.64 -8.16
N LEU A 177 -3.51 7.92 -7.38
CA LEU A 177 -2.69 6.82 -7.90
C LEU A 177 -3.56 5.71 -8.48
N ILE A 178 -4.60 5.28 -7.77
CA ILE A 178 -5.56 4.27 -8.27
C ILE A 178 -6.19 4.75 -9.57
N ARG A 179 -6.67 5.99 -9.60
CA ARG A 179 -7.30 6.58 -10.78
C ARG A 179 -6.33 6.61 -11.96
N ASN A 180 -5.12 7.09 -11.76
CA ASN A 180 -4.14 7.24 -12.83
C ASN A 180 -3.74 5.87 -13.41
N ILE A 181 -3.51 4.87 -12.56
CA ILE A 181 -3.22 3.52 -13.05
C ILE A 181 -4.42 2.90 -13.77
N ALA A 182 -5.62 3.08 -13.27
CA ALA A 182 -6.82 2.53 -13.89
C ALA A 182 -7.14 3.17 -15.24
N MET A 183 -7.04 4.49 -15.34
CA MET A 183 -7.47 5.24 -16.52
C MET A 183 -6.39 5.35 -17.59
N GLU A 184 -5.13 5.54 -17.18
CA GLU A 184 -4.04 5.81 -18.12
C GLU A 184 -3.28 4.53 -18.53
N GLN A 185 -3.24 3.52 -17.64
CA GLN A 185 -2.49 2.29 -17.90
C GLN A 185 -3.39 1.04 -18.01
N GLY A 186 -4.70 1.18 -17.75
CA GLY A 186 -5.64 0.06 -17.78
C GLY A 186 -5.37 -1.02 -16.74
N GLY A 187 -4.65 -0.67 -15.66
CA GLY A 187 -4.30 -1.57 -14.57
C GLY A 187 -5.44 -1.74 -13.57
N TYR A 188 -5.27 -2.72 -12.68
CA TYR A 188 -6.18 -2.98 -11.57
C TYR A 188 -5.51 -2.62 -10.25
N SER A 189 -6.35 -2.35 -9.25
CA SER A 189 -5.88 -2.04 -7.90
C SER A 189 -6.59 -2.90 -6.87
N ILE A 190 -5.86 -3.31 -5.85
CA ILE A 190 -6.40 -3.98 -4.67
C ILE A 190 -6.07 -3.09 -3.48
N PHE A 191 -7.07 -2.73 -2.70
CA PHE A 191 -6.87 -1.95 -1.48
C PHE A 191 -7.14 -2.83 -0.26
N THR A 192 -6.17 -2.94 0.63
CA THR A 192 -6.30 -3.68 1.88
C THR A 192 -6.28 -2.72 3.06
N GLY A 193 -7.40 -2.64 3.78
CA GLY A 193 -7.51 -1.90 5.02
C GLY A 193 -7.20 -2.81 6.22
N VAL A 194 -6.05 -2.60 6.84
CA VAL A 194 -5.56 -3.42 7.95
C VAL A 194 -5.70 -2.66 9.27
N GLY A 195 -6.65 -3.04 10.09
CA GLY A 195 -6.87 -2.44 11.41
C GLY A 195 -7.33 -0.98 11.36
N GLU A 196 -7.91 -0.54 10.24
CA GLU A 196 -8.42 0.82 10.09
C GLU A 196 -9.83 0.97 10.67
N ARG A 197 -10.26 2.21 10.87
CA ARG A 197 -11.59 2.52 11.37
C ARG A 197 -12.65 2.22 10.32
N SER A 198 -13.74 1.60 10.73
CA SER A 198 -14.88 1.28 9.84
C SER A 198 -15.42 2.51 9.11
N ARG A 199 -15.43 3.67 9.76
CA ARG A 199 -15.86 4.93 9.16
C ARG A 199 -14.94 5.34 8.01
N GLU A 200 -13.63 5.32 8.21
CA GLU A 200 -12.64 5.71 7.20
C GLU A 200 -12.71 4.77 5.98
N GLY A 201 -12.89 3.46 6.23
CA GLY A 201 -13.10 2.49 5.17
C GLY A 201 -14.39 2.72 4.37
N ASN A 202 -15.48 3.09 5.04
CA ASN A 202 -16.75 3.42 4.37
C ASN A 202 -16.67 4.74 3.58
N ASP A 203 -16.00 5.75 4.13
CA ASP A 203 -15.79 7.02 3.45
C ASP A 203 -14.96 6.78 2.17
N LEU A 204 -13.85 6.03 2.25
CA LEU A 204 -13.02 5.64 1.10
C LEU A 204 -13.85 4.91 0.02
N TRP A 205 -14.63 3.90 0.42
CA TRP A 205 -15.47 3.15 -0.51
C TRP A 205 -16.49 4.05 -1.22
N SER A 206 -17.12 4.96 -0.49
CA SER A 206 -18.11 5.90 -1.02
C SER A 206 -17.48 6.91 -1.99
N GLU A 207 -16.30 7.43 -1.66
CA GLU A 207 -15.54 8.36 -2.51
C GLU A 207 -15.05 7.68 -3.79
N MET A 208 -14.53 6.46 -3.70
CA MET A 208 -14.11 5.68 -4.86
C MET A 208 -15.28 5.32 -5.79
N LYS A 209 -16.45 5.09 -5.22
CA LYS A 209 -17.69 4.90 -5.99
C LYS A 209 -18.13 6.18 -6.70
N ALA A 210 -18.06 7.30 -6.02
CA ALA A 210 -18.43 8.61 -6.59
C ALA A 210 -17.47 9.07 -7.70
N SER A 211 -16.18 8.74 -7.58
CA SER A 211 -15.15 9.07 -8.59
C SER A 211 -15.06 8.08 -9.76
N GLY A 212 -15.81 6.97 -9.71
CA GLY A 212 -15.81 5.94 -10.77
C GLY A 212 -14.58 5.02 -10.80
N VAL A 213 -13.64 5.16 -9.86
CA VAL A 213 -12.44 4.30 -9.79
C VAL A 213 -12.71 2.94 -9.18
N LEU A 214 -13.84 2.77 -8.49
CA LEU A 214 -14.18 1.51 -7.82
C LEU A 214 -14.29 0.34 -8.79
N GLU A 215 -14.76 0.55 -10.02
CA GLU A 215 -14.94 -0.50 -11.04
C GLU A 215 -13.64 -1.24 -11.41
N LYS A 216 -12.47 -0.63 -11.16
CA LYS A 216 -11.15 -1.20 -11.41
C LYS A 216 -10.42 -1.61 -10.14
N THR A 217 -11.12 -1.60 -9.00
CA THR A 217 -10.53 -1.81 -7.68
C THR A 217 -11.33 -2.82 -6.89
N ALA A 218 -10.66 -3.77 -6.23
CA ALA A 218 -11.25 -4.58 -5.17
C ALA A 218 -10.79 -4.07 -3.80
N LEU A 219 -11.69 -4.06 -2.83
CA LEU A 219 -11.42 -3.62 -1.47
C LEU A 219 -11.51 -4.81 -0.51
N VAL A 220 -10.54 -4.94 0.39
CA VAL A 220 -10.51 -5.99 1.41
C VAL A 220 -10.25 -5.34 2.76
N PHE A 221 -11.17 -5.46 3.70
CA PHE A 221 -11.04 -4.84 5.02
C PHE A 221 -11.00 -5.85 6.15
N GLY A 222 -9.97 -5.71 7.02
CA GLY A 222 -9.90 -6.28 8.35
C GLY A 222 -9.85 -5.13 9.35
N GLN A 223 -11.02 -4.73 9.86
CA GLN A 223 -11.20 -3.48 10.58
C GLN A 223 -10.67 -3.54 12.02
N MET A 224 -10.55 -2.38 12.66
CA MET A 224 -10.01 -2.24 14.03
C MET A 224 -10.76 -3.07 15.07
N ASN A 225 -12.06 -3.27 14.90
CA ASN A 225 -12.90 -4.05 15.81
C ASN A 225 -12.88 -5.56 15.56
N GLU A 226 -12.22 -6.01 14.48
CA GLU A 226 -12.11 -7.43 14.18
C GLU A 226 -11.00 -8.11 14.99
N PRO A 227 -11.07 -9.44 15.18
CA PRO A 227 -10.06 -10.19 15.90
C PRO A 227 -8.65 -10.00 15.32
N PRO A 228 -7.59 -10.13 16.12
CA PRO A 228 -6.23 -9.98 15.63
C PRO A 228 -5.86 -10.99 14.52
N GLY A 229 -6.46 -12.18 14.52
CA GLY A 229 -6.31 -13.13 13.42
C GLY A 229 -6.79 -12.59 12.08
N ALA A 230 -7.96 -11.94 12.04
CA ALA A 230 -8.49 -11.29 10.85
C ALA A 230 -7.57 -10.16 10.37
N ARG A 231 -7.16 -9.27 11.29
CA ARG A 231 -6.25 -8.15 10.97
C ARG A 231 -4.88 -8.62 10.49
N MET A 232 -4.41 -9.77 10.96
CA MET A 232 -3.14 -10.37 10.55
C MET A 232 -3.21 -10.98 9.15
N ARG A 233 -4.37 -11.47 8.70
CA ARG A 233 -4.53 -12.20 7.43
C ARG A 233 -5.10 -11.37 6.29
N VAL A 234 -5.70 -10.22 6.58
CA VAL A 234 -6.36 -9.40 5.54
C VAL A 234 -5.41 -8.93 4.44
N ALA A 235 -4.16 -8.61 4.78
CA ALA A 235 -3.15 -8.22 3.79
C ALA A 235 -2.82 -9.39 2.84
N GLU A 236 -2.75 -10.62 3.35
CA GLU A 236 -2.54 -11.82 2.55
C GLU A 236 -3.74 -12.10 1.63
N THR A 237 -4.96 -11.86 2.10
CA THR A 237 -6.18 -11.97 1.28
C THR A 237 -6.11 -11.03 0.07
N GLY A 238 -5.83 -9.74 0.30
CA GLY A 238 -5.71 -8.78 -0.79
C GLY A 238 -4.56 -9.07 -1.74
N LEU A 239 -3.42 -9.48 -1.19
CA LEU A 239 -2.27 -9.89 -2.00
C LEU A 239 -2.59 -11.09 -2.89
N THR A 240 -3.33 -12.08 -2.38
CA THR A 240 -3.76 -13.25 -3.17
C THR A 240 -4.66 -12.84 -4.34
N MET A 241 -5.57 -11.88 -4.13
CA MET A 241 -6.38 -11.32 -5.23
C MET A 241 -5.50 -10.60 -6.26
N ALA A 242 -4.49 -9.84 -5.82
CA ALA A 242 -3.55 -9.16 -6.70
C ALA A 242 -2.69 -10.14 -7.52
N GLU A 243 -2.23 -11.21 -6.89
CA GLU A 243 -1.44 -12.26 -7.55
C GLU A 243 -2.21 -12.95 -8.69
N TYR A 244 -3.52 -13.13 -8.55
CA TYR A 244 -4.33 -13.71 -9.64
C TYR A 244 -4.28 -12.84 -10.89
N PHE A 245 -4.42 -11.53 -10.74
CA PHE A 245 -4.34 -10.61 -11.87
C PHE A 245 -2.94 -10.57 -12.50
N ARG A 246 -1.89 -10.69 -11.69
CA ARG A 246 -0.50 -10.80 -12.17
C ARG A 246 -0.28 -12.11 -12.92
N ASP A 247 -0.60 -13.27 -12.29
CA ASP A 247 -0.15 -14.60 -12.73
C ASP A 247 -1.07 -15.21 -13.81
N LYS A 248 -2.38 -14.89 -13.78
CA LYS A 248 -3.38 -15.44 -14.72
C LYS A 248 -3.83 -14.46 -15.78
N MET A 249 -3.89 -13.19 -15.43
CA MET A 249 -4.38 -12.17 -16.37
C MET A 249 -3.26 -11.33 -16.97
N HIS A 250 -2.01 -11.58 -16.58
CA HIS A 250 -0.81 -10.90 -17.08
C HIS A 250 -0.92 -9.37 -16.99
N ARG A 251 -1.36 -8.88 -15.81
CA ARG A 251 -1.59 -7.46 -15.56
C ARG A 251 -0.62 -6.89 -14.56
N ASN A 252 -0.42 -5.58 -14.68
CA ASN A 252 0.23 -4.80 -13.65
C ASN A 252 -0.83 -4.37 -12.64
N VAL A 253 -0.59 -4.67 -11.37
CA VAL A 253 -1.54 -4.46 -10.27
C VAL A 253 -0.91 -3.56 -9.22
N LEU A 254 -1.68 -2.60 -8.72
CA LEU A 254 -1.33 -1.88 -7.50
C LEU A 254 -1.98 -2.57 -6.29
N LEU A 255 -1.17 -2.83 -5.28
CA LEU A 255 -1.63 -3.32 -3.98
C LEU A 255 -1.40 -2.23 -2.92
N PHE A 256 -2.48 -1.73 -2.36
CA PHE A 256 -2.41 -0.80 -1.22
C PHE A 256 -2.59 -1.56 0.08
N ILE A 257 -1.72 -1.29 1.06
CA ILE A 257 -1.81 -1.85 2.41
C ILE A 257 -1.86 -0.67 3.39
N ASP A 258 -3.02 -0.39 3.93
CA ASP A 258 -3.21 0.65 4.92
C ASP A 258 -3.77 0.04 6.21
N ASN A 259 -2.99 -0.23 7.21
CA ASN A 259 -1.63 0.18 7.49
C ASN A 259 -0.75 -1.04 7.81
N ILE A 260 0.45 -1.11 7.27
CA ILE A 260 1.35 -2.26 7.50
C ILE A 260 1.76 -2.41 8.99
N PHE A 261 1.82 -1.32 9.74
CA PHE A 261 2.08 -1.38 11.19
C PHE A 261 1.00 -2.17 11.93
N ARG A 262 -0.27 -2.05 11.52
CA ARG A 262 -1.37 -2.79 12.12
C ARG A 262 -1.30 -4.30 11.87
N TYR A 263 -0.75 -4.70 10.72
CA TYR A 263 -0.41 -6.09 10.44
C TYR A 263 0.58 -6.63 11.46
N VAL A 264 1.68 -5.91 11.71
CA VAL A 264 2.68 -6.27 12.72
C VAL A 264 2.08 -6.31 14.12
N GLN A 265 1.28 -5.32 14.50
CA GLN A 265 0.61 -5.24 15.80
C GLN A 265 -0.31 -6.43 16.03
N ALA A 266 -1.12 -6.81 15.05
CA ALA A 266 -1.99 -7.99 15.14
C ALA A 266 -1.17 -9.27 15.36
N GLY A 267 -0.05 -9.42 14.65
CA GLY A 267 0.89 -10.53 14.86
C GLY A 267 1.46 -10.58 16.28
N SER A 268 1.78 -9.43 16.88
CA SER A 268 2.27 -9.39 18.27
C SER A 268 1.21 -9.79 19.30
N GLU A 269 -0.03 -9.34 19.10
CA GLU A 269 -1.17 -9.72 19.94
C GLU A 269 -1.39 -11.24 19.95
N VAL A 270 -1.36 -11.85 18.76
CA VAL A 270 -1.51 -13.30 18.59
C VAL A 270 -0.32 -14.06 19.19
N SER A 271 0.91 -13.58 18.94
CA SER A 271 2.14 -14.24 19.40
C SER A 271 2.19 -14.44 20.91
N ALA A 272 1.77 -13.44 21.68
CA ALA A 272 1.68 -13.51 23.13
C ALA A 272 0.72 -14.62 23.58
N LEU A 273 -0.44 -14.72 22.93
CA LEU A 273 -1.44 -15.75 23.21
C LEU A 273 -1.03 -17.15 22.77
N LEU A 274 -0.18 -17.26 21.76
CA LEU A 274 0.45 -18.54 21.36
C LEU A 274 1.55 -19.01 22.32
N GLY A 275 1.88 -18.22 23.35
CA GLY A 275 2.89 -18.52 24.33
C GLY A 275 4.32 -18.37 23.81
N ARG A 276 4.55 -17.54 22.80
CA ARG A 276 5.90 -17.18 22.33
C ARG A 276 6.48 -16.11 23.25
N MET A 277 7.77 -16.24 23.58
CA MET A 277 8.45 -15.18 24.33
C MET A 277 8.58 -13.93 23.46
N PRO A 278 8.19 -12.75 23.96
CA PRO A 278 8.33 -11.52 23.20
C PRO A 278 9.82 -11.16 22.98
N SER A 279 10.10 -10.55 21.85
CA SER A 279 11.38 -9.95 21.53
C SER A 279 11.47 -8.51 22.05
N ALA A 280 12.41 -7.72 21.52
CA ALA A 280 12.58 -6.33 21.89
C ALA A 280 11.26 -5.53 21.77
N VAL A 281 10.99 -4.65 22.73
CA VAL A 281 9.82 -3.77 22.80
C VAL A 281 8.47 -4.51 22.79
N GLY A 282 8.48 -5.82 23.05
CA GLY A 282 7.26 -6.64 23.13
C GLY A 282 6.76 -7.20 21.80
N TYR A 283 7.50 -7.05 20.71
CA TYR A 283 7.15 -7.63 19.42
C TYR A 283 7.35 -9.16 19.38
N GLN A 284 6.70 -9.80 18.41
CA GLN A 284 6.86 -11.23 18.16
C GLN A 284 8.29 -11.57 17.70
N PRO A 285 8.86 -12.71 18.14
CA PRO A 285 10.19 -13.14 17.69
C PRO A 285 10.22 -13.52 16.19
N THR A 286 9.05 -13.74 15.61
CA THR A 286 8.84 -14.10 14.19
C THR A 286 8.58 -12.91 13.29
N LEU A 287 8.71 -11.66 13.79
CA LEU A 287 8.39 -10.44 13.05
C LEU A 287 9.03 -10.38 11.67
N ALA A 288 10.34 -10.61 11.59
CA ALA A 288 11.08 -10.55 10.32
C ALA A 288 10.61 -11.62 9.33
N ASN A 289 10.29 -12.82 9.82
CA ASN A 289 9.83 -13.91 8.98
C ASN A 289 8.41 -13.65 8.46
N GLU A 290 7.50 -13.23 9.32
CA GLU A 290 6.11 -12.90 8.95
C GLU A 290 6.07 -11.75 7.93
N MET A 291 6.89 -10.72 8.15
CA MET A 291 7.03 -9.62 7.21
C MET A 291 7.64 -10.09 5.89
N GLY A 292 8.69 -10.92 5.94
CA GLY A 292 9.33 -11.49 4.76
C GLY A 292 8.37 -12.35 3.93
N GLU A 293 7.59 -13.23 4.55
CA GLU A 293 6.58 -14.05 3.85
C GLU A 293 5.59 -13.20 3.06
N LEU A 294 5.13 -12.08 3.62
CA LEU A 294 4.24 -11.16 2.91
C LEU A 294 4.98 -10.40 1.80
N GLN A 295 6.14 -9.81 2.10
CA GLN A 295 6.85 -8.91 1.21
C GLN A 295 7.47 -9.60 -0.01
N GLU A 296 7.96 -10.83 0.14
CA GLU A 296 8.59 -11.57 -0.97
C GLU A 296 7.60 -12.05 -2.04
N ARG A 297 6.31 -12.10 -1.73
CA ARG A 297 5.24 -12.37 -2.71
C ARG A 297 4.98 -11.17 -3.62
N ILE A 298 5.32 -9.97 -3.15
CA ILE A 298 5.15 -8.71 -3.89
C ILE A 298 6.36 -8.55 -4.82
N ALA A 299 6.16 -8.88 -6.08
CA ALA A 299 7.24 -8.91 -7.06
C ALA A 299 6.74 -8.70 -8.49
N SER A 300 7.66 -8.32 -9.37
CA SER A 300 7.49 -8.36 -10.81
C SER A 300 7.89 -9.75 -11.33
N THR A 301 7.05 -10.31 -12.18
CA THR A 301 7.31 -11.58 -12.86
C THR A 301 7.33 -11.37 -14.37
N LYS A 302 7.64 -12.43 -15.13
CA LYS A 302 7.57 -12.42 -16.59
C LYS A 302 6.14 -12.16 -17.11
N ASP A 303 5.15 -12.48 -16.30
CA ASP A 303 3.74 -12.40 -16.67
C ASP A 303 3.10 -11.04 -16.33
N GLY A 304 3.54 -10.41 -15.25
CA GLY A 304 3.00 -9.14 -14.78
C GLY A 304 3.67 -8.67 -13.51
N SER A 305 3.13 -7.64 -12.86
CA SER A 305 3.71 -7.10 -11.64
C SER A 305 2.66 -6.83 -10.56
N VAL A 306 3.05 -7.02 -9.30
CA VAL A 306 2.35 -6.46 -8.14
C VAL A 306 3.26 -5.41 -7.53
N THR A 307 2.86 -4.15 -7.62
CA THR A 307 3.55 -3.04 -6.97
C THR A 307 2.78 -2.66 -5.72
N SER A 308 3.44 -2.62 -4.56
CA SER A 308 2.75 -2.27 -3.32
C SER A 308 3.05 -0.84 -2.88
N ILE A 309 2.00 -0.19 -2.37
CA ILE A 309 2.09 1.09 -1.67
C ILE A 309 1.57 0.84 -0.25
N GLN A 310 2.48 0.91 0.70
CA GLN A 310 2.24 0.53 2.09
C GLN A 310 2.27 1.76 2.96
N ALA A 311 1.13 2.10 3.56
CA ALA A 311 1.11 3.14 4.58
C ALA A 311 1.83 2.64 5.82
N VAL A 312 2.82 3.40 6.28
CA VAL A 312 3.63 3.05 7.44
C VAL A 312 3.37 4.07 8.55
N TYR A 313 2.88 3.58 9.68
CA TYR A 313 2.83 4.37 10.90
C TYR A 313 4.12 4.16 11.70
N VAL A 314 4.71 5.25 12.14
CA VAL A 314 5.93 5.23 12.95
C VAL A 314 5.55 5.66 14.38
N PRO A 315 5.54 4.71 15.35
CA PRO A 315 5.22 5.03 16.73
C PRO A 315 6.17 6.09 17.31
N ALA A 316 5.62 7.14 17.90
CA ALA A 316 6.38 8.23 18.51
C ALA A 316 7.44 8.88 17.59
N ASP A 317 7.27 8.78 16.28
CA ASP A 317 8.25 9.22 15.27
C ASP A 317 9.65 8.54 15.41
N ASP A 318 9.69 7.36 16.05
CA ASP A 318 10.91 6.59 16.27
C ASP A 318 11.11 5.56 15.15
N LEU A 319 11.99 5.89 14.22
CA LEU A 319 12.37 5.01 13.09
C LEU A 319 13.16 3.77 13.53
N THR A 320 13.63 3.73 14.79
CA THR A 320 14.37 2.58 15.34
C THR A 320 13.45 1.52 15.96
N ASP A 321 12.14 1.82 16.08
CA ASP A 321 11.16 0.83 16.50
C ASP A 321 11.20 -0.39 15.56
N PRO A 322 11.17 -1.63 16.09
CA PRO A 322 11.31 -2.85 15.29
C PRO A 322 10.33 -3.00 14.13
N ALA A 323 9.10 -2.49 14.24
CA ALA A 323 8.11 -2.62 13.18
C ALA A 323 8.45 -1.76 11.94
N PRO A 324 8.62 -0.42 12.05
CA PRO A 324 9.08 0.37 10.92
C PRO A 324 10.48 -0.04 10.45
N ALA A 325 11.42 -0.31 11.35
CA ALA A 325 12.78 -0.72 10.98
C ALA A 325 12.77 -1.99 10.09
N THR A 326 12.00 -3.01 10.45
CA THR A 326 11.87 -4.22 9.63
C THR A 326 11.18 -3.91 8.30
N THR A 327 10.15 -3.08 8.29
CA THR A 327 9.45 -2.68 7.06
C THR A 327 10.40 -1.97 6.10
N PHE A 328 11.22 -1.05 6.58
CA PHE A 328 12.18 -0.29 5.76
C PHE A 328 13.17 -1.18 4.99
N THR A 329 13.55 -2.33 5.55
CA THR A 329 14.48 -3.24 4.86
C THR A 329 13.94 -3.79 3.55
N HIS A 330 12.62 -3.83 3.40
CA HIS A 330 11.93 -4.33 2.20
C HIS A 330 11.57 -3.24 1.19
N LEU A 331 11.62 -1.96 1.56
CA LEU A 331 11.16 -0.88 0.70
C LEU A 331 12.17 -0.52 -0.39
N ASP A 332 11.66 -0.29 -1.60
CA ASP A 332 12.41 0.19 -2.76
C ASP A 332 12.34 1.71 -2.90
N ALA A 333 11.23 2.30 -2.46
CA ALA A 333 11.03 3.75 -2.45
C ALA A 333 10.28 4.20 -1.18
N THR A 334 10.52 5.44 -0.78
CA THR A 334 9.80 6.08 0.32
C THR A 334 9.21 7.40 -0.14
N THR A 335 7.93 7.59 0.12
CA THR A 335 7.22 8.86 -0.11
C THR A 335 6.81 9.43 1.23
N VAL A 336 7.35 10.57 1.58
CA VAL A 336 7.10 11.25 2.85
C VAL A 336 6.17 12.42 2.63
N LEU A 337 5.00 12.40 3.28
CA LEU A 337 4.04 13.51 3.28
C LEU A 337 4.30 14.41 4.49
N SER A 338 4.52 15.69 4.23
CA SER A 338 4.95 16.67 5.23
C SER A 338 3.85 17.66 5.57
N ARG A 339 3.58 17.84 6.87
CA ARG A 339 2.66 18.87 7.34
C ARG A 339 3.14 20.29 7.03
N LYS A 340 4.45 20.52 7.04
CA LYS A 340 5.04 21.82 6.69
C LYS A 340 4.71 22.22 5.25
N ILE A 341 4.64 21.26 4.34
CA ILE A 341 4.27 21.47 2.94
C ILE A 341 2.77 21.75 2.82
N VAL A 342 1.93 21.05 3.61
CA VAL A 342 0.49 21.34 3.71
C VAL A 342 0.24 22.77 4.16
N GLU A 343 0.97 23.26 5.16
CA GLU A 343 0.90 24.64 5.69
C GLU A 343 1.23 25.72 4.63
N GLN A 344 2.03 25.34 3.63
CA GLN A 344 2.34 26.18 2.47
C GLN A 344 1.26 26.11 1.37
N GLY A 345 0.23 25.28 1.56
CA GLY A 345 -0.83 25.06 0.57
C GLY A 345 -0.40 24.24 -0.65
N ILE A 346 0.73 23.54 -0.59
CA ILE A 346 1.27 22.75 -1.70
C ILE A 346 0.72 21.31 -1.60
N TYR A 347 0.06 20.86 -2.65
CA TYR A 347 -0.46 19.50 -2.80
C TYR A 347 -0.06 18.91 -4.16
N PRO A 348 0.34 17.59 -4.21
CA PRO A 348 0.47 16.69 -3.06
C PRO A 348 1.58 17.16 -2.12
N ALA A 349 1.39 16.94 -0.82
CA ALA A 349 2.30 17.43 0.21
C ALA A 349 3.55 16.51 0.39
N VAL A 350 4.07 15.99 -0.71
CA VAL A 350 5.25 15.12 -0.73
C VAL A 350 6.50 15.95 -0.47
N ASP A 351 7.28 15.55 0.54
CA ASP A 351 8.55 16.19 0.84
C ASP A 351 9.61 15.77 -0.19
N PRO A 352 10.13 16.70 -0.99
CA PRO A 352 11.06 16.39 -2.08
C PRO A 352 12.47 16.02 -1.59
N LEU A 353 12.82 16.35 -0.35
CA LEU A 353 14.14 16.09 0.24
C LEU A 353 14.15 14.83 1.12
N GLU A 354 13.01 14.51 1.75
CA GLU A 354 12.88 13.33 2.61
C GLU A 354 12.40 12.08 1.86
N SER A 355 11.82 12.27 0.66
CA SER A 355 11.39 11.16 -0.21
C SER A 355 12.54 10.64 -1.05
N SER A 356 12.59 9.33 -1.27
CA SER A 356 13.70 8.70 -1.98
C SER A 356 13.26 7.45 -2.76
N SER A 357 14.06 7.06 -3.75
CA SER A 357 13.86 5.83 -4.52
C SER A 357 15.20 5.20 -4.90
N ARG A 358 15.28 3.87 -4.78
CA ARG A 358 16.48 3.12 -5.17
C ARG A 358 16.70 3.10 -6.68
N ILE A 359 15.63 3.26 -7.48
CA ILE A 359 15.73 3.24 -8.94
C ILE A 359 16.09 4.61 -9.52
N LEU A 360 16.25 5.66 -8.71
CA LEU A 360 16.74 6.96 -9.19
C LEU A 360 18.26 6.90 -9.44
N GLU A 361 18.62 6.15 -10.44
CA GLU A 361 19.98 5.90 -10.91
C GLU A 361 20.05 6.12 -12.41
N PRO A 362 21.17 6.67 -12.97
CA PRO A 362 21.27 6.99 -14.40
C PRO A 362 20.97 5.82 -15.34
N ASP A 363 21.36 4.62 -14.93
CA ASP A 363 21.18 3.39 -15.72
C ASP A 363 19.72 2.95 -15.83
N VAL A 364 18.85 3.40 -14.90
CA VAL A 364 17.42 3.03 -14.87
C VAL A 364 16.55 4.15 -15.43
N VAL A 365 16.72 5.37 -14.92
CA VAL A 365 15.85 6.50 -15.28
C VAL A 365 16.39 7.30 -16.47
N GLY A 366 17.65 7.11 -16.84
CA GLY A 366 18.37 7.89 -17.84
C GLY A 366 19.06 9.14 -17.27
N GLU A 367 20.14 9.58 -17.94
CA GLU A 367 20.98 10.69 -17.45
C GLU A 367 20.19 12.00 -17.29
N GLU A 368 19.35 12.36 -18.27
CA GLU A 368 18.61 13.62 -18.24
C GLU A 368 17.64 13.70 -17.04
N HIS A 369 16.93 12.64 -16.76
CA HIS A 369 16.04 12.56 -15.59
C HIS A 369 16.84 12.63 -14.29
N TYR A 370 17.89 11.82 -14.17
CA TYR A 370 18.74 11.77 -12.98
C TYR A 370 19.38 13.13 -12.68
N GLU A 371 20.00 13.77 -13.66
CA GLU A 371 20.62 15.09 -13.49
C GLU A 371 19.58 16.16 -13.11
N THR A 372 18.41 16.14 -13.76
CA THR A 372 17.33 17.09 -13.43
C THR A 372 16.86 16.90 -12.00
N ALA A 373 16.63 15.67 -11.56
CA ALA A 373 16.22 15.36 -10.18
C ALA A 373 17.28 15.81 -9.15
N ARG A 374 18.56 15.54 -9.42
CA ARG A 374 19.66 15.97 -8.54
C ARG A 374 19.77 17.47 -8.43
N ARG A 375 19.72 18.20 -9.55
CA ARG A 375 19.75 19.67 -9.56
C ARG A 375 18.54 20.27 -8.80
N VAL A 376 17.37 19.67 -8.93
CA VAL A 376 16.18 20.09 -8.16
C VAL A 376 16.42 19.91 -6.66
N GLN A 377 16.94 18.76 -6.23
CA GLN A 377 17.25 18.50 -4.82
C GLN A 377 18.31 19.47 -4.29
N GLU A 378 19.37 19.73 -5.04
CA GLU A 378 20.44 20.66 -4.67
C GLU A 378 19.92 22.09 -4.45
N ILE A 379 19.09 22.58 -5.38
CA ILE A 379 18.50 23.92 -5.28
C ILE A 379 17.55 24.01 -4.08
N LEU A 380 16.72 23.00 -3.86
CA LEU A 380 15.81 22.98 -2.72
C LEU A 380 16.54 22.86 -1.38
N GLN A 381 17.63 22.09 -1.34
CA GLN A 381 18.48 21.98 -0.15
C GLN A 381 19.17 23.31 0.15
N LYS A 382 19.77 23.96 -0.85
CA LYS A 382 20.39 25.28 -0.70
C LYS A 382 19.36 26.33 -0.24
N TYR A 383 18.15 26.28 -0.79
CA TYR A 383 17.07 27.17 -0.34
C TYR A 383 16.69 26.95 1.13
N LYS A 384 16.60 25.69 1.55
CA LYS A 384 16.33 25.35 2.97
C LYS A 384 17.40 25.95 3.91
N GLU A 385 18.67 25.90 3.51
CA GLU A 385 19.78 26.50 4.26
C GLU A 385 19.71 28.04 4.29
N LEU A 386 19.29 28.66 3.18
CA LEU A 386 19.13 30.10 3.08
C LEU A 386 17.89 30.64 3.81
N GLN A 387 16.90 29.82 4.11
CA GLN A 387 15.66 30.25 4.78
C GLN A 387 15.94 30.89 6.15
N ASP A 388 16.87 30.35 6.94
CA ASP A 388 17.21 30.87 8.24
C ASP A 388 17.88 32.26 8.11
N ILE A 389 18.74 32.43 7.10
CA ILE A 389 19.38 33.69 6.79
C ILE A 389 18.35 34.74 6.34
N ILE A 390 17.44 34.35 5.46
CA ILE A 390 16.35 35.21 4.96
C ILE A 390 15.43 35.66 6.10
N ALA A 391 15.13 34.77 7.05
CA ALA A 391 14.28 35.07 8.19
C ALA A 391 14.92 36.10 9.17
N ILE A 392 16.24 36.10 9.29
CA ILE A 392 16.98 36.97 10.23
C ILE A 392 17.39 38.28 9.57
N LEU A 393 17.97 38.21 8.37
CA LEU A 393 18.61 39.34 7.69
C LEU A 393 17.78 39.95 6.55
N GLY A 394 16.81 39.21 6.04
CA GLY A 394 16.01 39.60 4.86
C GLY A 394 16.64 39.17 3.52
N MET A 395 15.86 39.29 2.46
CA MET A 395 16.28 38.92 1.08
C MET A 395 17.39 39.84 0.52
N ASP A 396 17.43 41.08 0.98
CA ASP A 396 18.33 42.13 0.41
C ASP A 396 19.80 41.84 0.72
N GLU A 397 20.07 41.13 1.81
CA GLU A 397 21.43 40.77 2.23
C GLU A 397 22.02 39.58 1.48
N LEU A 398 21.21 38.87 0.66
CA LEU A 398 21.69 37.77 -0.16
C LEU A 398 22.50 38.24 -1.36
N SER A 399 23.50 37.44 -1.75
CA SER A 399 24.17 37.63 -3.05
C SER A 399 23.19 37.53 -4.21
N GLU A 400 23.52 38.14 -5.35
CA GLU A 400 22.67 38.05 -6.55
C GLU A 400 22.49 36.58 -7.03
N GLU A 401 23.52 35.74 -6.85
CA GLU A 401 23.46 34.32 -7.14
C GLU A 401 22.47 33.61 -6.21
N ASP A 402 22.49 33.91 -4.91
CA ASP A 402 21.57 33.32 -3.94
C ASP A 402 20.13 33.81 -4.15
N LYS A 403 19.93 35.08 -4.51
CA LYS A 403 18.61 35.61 -4.91
C LYS A 403 18.03 34.85 -6.10
N LEU A 404 18.84 34.58 -7.10
CA LEU A 404 18.43 33.79 -8.27
C LEU A 404 18.08 32.36 -7.88
N THR A 405 18.91 31.72 -7.04
CA THR A 405 18.67 30.38 -6.51
C THR A 405 17.37 30.32 -5.74
N VAL A 406 17.11 31.27 -4.84
CA VAL A 406 15.85 31.37 -4.08
C VAL A 406 14.65 31.55 -5.01
N GLY A 407 14.76 32.43 -6.01
CA GLY A 407 13.71 32.64 -7.01
C GLY A 407 13.35 31.35 -7.76
N ARG A 408 14.34 30.61 -8.25
CA ARG A 408 14.13 29.33 -8.92
C ARG A 408 13.60 28.24 -7.95
N ALA A 409 14.12 28.19 -6.73
CA ALA A 409 13.66 27.24 -5.71
C ALA A 409 12.17 27.42 -5.39
N ARG A 410 11.69 28.64 -5.23
CA ARG A 410 10.28 28.95 -4.99
C ARG A 410 9.40 28.54 -6.18
N LYS A 411 9.85 28.80 -7.41
CA LYS A 411 9.17 28.34 -8.62
C LYS A 411 9.09 26.81 -8.68
N ILE A 412 10.17 26.11 -8.36
CA ILE A 412 10.23 24.64 -8.27
C ILE A 412 9.25 24.14 -7.22
N GLN A 413 9.25 24.67 -6.00
CA GLN A 413 8.32 24.27 -4.95
C GLN A 413 6.86 24.41 -5.40
N ARG A 414 6.51 25.52 -6.03
CA ARG A 414 5.16 25.75 -6.55
C ARG A 414 4.83 24.82 -7.73
N PHE A 415 5.78 24.56 -8.60
CA PHE A 415 5.61 23.65 -9.74
C PHE A 415 5.53 22.17 -9.33
N LEU A 416 6.01 21.80 -8.14
CA LEU A 416 5.77 20.47 -7.57
C LEU A 416 4.29 20.26 -7.20
N SER A 417 3.52 21.32 -6.98
CA SER A 417 2.08 21.21 -6.80
C SER A 417 1.39 20.80 -8.09
N GLN A 418 0.30 20.03 -7.96
CA GLN A 418 -0.43 19.49 -9.10
C GLN A 418 -1.90 19.31 -8.75
N PRO A 419 -2.85 19.74 -9.62
CA PRO A 419 -4.25 19.48 -9.39
C PRO A 419 -4.58 18.02 -9.65
N PHE A 420 -5.28 17.39 -8.72
CA PHE A 420 -5.70 16.00 -8.81
C PHE A 420 -7.12 15.86 -9.32
N HIS A 421 -7.38 14.85 -10.15
CA HIS A 421 -8.71 14.55 -10.67
C HIS A 421 -9.70 14.22 -9.56
N VAL A 422 -9.27 13.44 -8.57
CA VAL A 422 -10.12 13.06 -7.44
C VAL A 422 -10.47 14.23 -6.53
N ALA A 423 -9.74 15.34 -6.64
CA ALA A 423 -9.98 16.56 -5.87
C ALA A 423 -10.76 17.66 -6.64
N GLU A 424 -11.12 17.45 -7.89
CA GLU A 424 -11.80 18.45 -8.73
C GLU A 424 -13.06 19.01 -8.07
N ASN A 425 -13.88 18.15 -7.48
CA ASN A 425 -15.12 18.55 -6.81
C ASN A 425 -14.91 19.46 -5.59
N PHE A 426 -13.74 19.40 -4.97
CA PHE A 426 -13.40 20.21 -3.79
C PHE A 426 -12.64 21.48 -4.15
N THR A 427 -11.78 21.40 -5.15
CA THR A 427 -10.89 22.50 -5.54
C THR A 427 -11.48 23.38 -6.64
N GLY A 428 -12.43 22.86 -7.43
CA GLY A 428 -12.94 23.51 -8.64
C GLY A 428 -11.91 23.61 -9.77
N VAL A 429 -10.76 22.96 -9.64
CA VAL A 429 -9.69 22.96 -10.65
C VAL A 429 -9.63 21.59 -11.32
N PRO A 430 -9.69 21.52 -12.67
CA PRO A 430 -9.53 20.26 -13.39
C PRO A 430 -8.21 19.58 -13.07
N GLY A 431 -8.26 18.28 -12.78
CA GLY A 431 -7.06 17.46 -12.52
C GLY A 431 -6.16 17.34 -13.75
N LYS A 432 -4.91 17.03 -13.52
CA LYS A 432 -3.90 16.88 -14.56
C LYS A 432 -3.06 15.61 -14.30
N TYR A 433 -3.04 14.72 -15.26
CA TYR A 433 -2.02 13.69 -15.38
C TYR A 433 -0.83 14.29 -16.14
N VAL A 434 0.37 14.20 -15.60
CA VAL A 434 1.57 14.77 -16.23
C VAL A 434 2.52 13.62 -16.59
N PRO A 435 2.75 13.35 -17.89
CA PRO A 435 3.71 12.36 -18.31
C PRO A 435 5.12 12.66 -17.78
N LEU A 436 5.88 11.61 -17.47
CA LEU A 436 7.25 11.72 -16.94
C LEU A 436 8.14 12.61 -17.82
N LYS A 437 8.02 12.46 -19.13
CA LYS A 437 8.79 13.26 -20.10
C LYS A 437 8.51 14.76 -19.95
N ASP A 438 7.25 15.13 -19.79
CA ASP A 438 6.85 16.53 -19.62
C ASP A 438 7.25 17.07 -18.24
N THR A 439 7.24 16.22 -17.23
CA THR A 439 7.76 16.52 -15.89
C THR A 439 9.25 16.88 -15.97
N VAL A 440 10.08 16.01 -16.54
CA VAL A 440 11.53 16.26 -16.66
C VAL A 440 11.82 17.52 -17.47
N LYS A 441 11.15 17.68 -18.62
CA LYS A 441 11.25 18.87 -19.47
C LYS A 441 10.91 20.16 -18.70
N GLY A 442 9.81 20.14 -17.95
CA GLY A 442 9.34 21.32 -17.20
C GLY A 442 10.32 21.75 -16.12
N PHE A 443 10.80 20.83 -15.30
CA PHE A 443 11.79 21.14 -14.27
C PHE A 443 13.14 21.57 -14.85
N LYS A 444 13.57 20.96 -15.93
CA LYS A 444 14.80 21.37 -16.64
C LYS A 444 14.69 22.80 -17.13
N ALA A 445 13.59 23.21 -17.74
CA ALA A 445 13.37 24.58 -18.20
C ALA A 445 13.47 25.61 -17.05
N ILE A 446 12.97 25.27 -15.85
CA ILE A 446 13.10 26.13 -14.66
C ILE A 446 14.57 26.22 -14.22
N LEU A 447 15.25 25.06 -14.17
CA LEU A 447 16.67 24.99 -13.76
C LEU A 447 17.60 25.74 -14.69
N ASP A 448 17.35 25.69 -16.00
CA ASP A 448 18.17 26.33 -17.03
C ASP A 448 17.87 27.82 -17.19
N GLY A 449 16.87 28.34 -16.48
CA GLY A 449 16.53 29.74 -16.42
C GLY A 449 15.60 30.25 -17.52
N GLU A 450 15.10 29.36 -18.37
CA GLU A 450 14.13 29.72 -19.42
C GLU A 450 12.85 30.33 -18.85
N MET A 451 12.56 30.00 -17.59
CA MET A 451 11.33 30.41 -16.90
C MET A 451 11.56 31.57 -15.90
N ASP A 452 12.74 32.19 -15.87
CA ASP A 452 13.07 33.24 -14.90
C ASP A 452 12.19 34.49 -15.02
N ALA A 453 11.74 34.80 -16.23
CA ALA A 453 10.89 35.97 -16.52
C ALA A 453 9.42 35.80 -16.03
N TYR A 454 8.97 34.58 -15.75
CA TYR A 454 7.58 34.33 -15.39
C TYR A 454 7.33 34.52 -13.87
N PRO A 455 6.15 35.06 -13.48
CA PRO A 455 5.84 35.28 -12.08
C PRO A 455 5.68 33.95 -11.33
N GLU A 456 6.10 33.90 -10.06
CA GLU A 456 6.05 32.74 -9.19
C GLU A 456 4.64 32.13 -9.07
N ALA A 457 3.60 32.99 -9.05
CA ALA A 457 2.21 32.55 -8.94
C ALA A 457 1.72 31.68 -10.13
N ALA A 458 2.36 31.80 -11.31
CA ALA A 458 2.01 31.01 -12.48
C ALA A 458 2.36 29.53 -12.33
N PHE A 459 3.33 29.18 -11.49
CA PHE A 459 3.80 27.81 -11.28
C PHE A 459 2.93 26.99 -10.32
N PHE A 460 2.02 27.66 -9.61
CA PHE A 460 1.23 27.01 -8.58
C PHE A 460 0.05 26.25 -9.17
N ASN A 461 -0.11 24.98 -8.75
CA ASN A 461 -1.25 24.12 -9.08
C ASN A 461 -1.53 24.03 -10.59
N VAL A 462 -0.51 23.65 -11.35
CA VAL A 462 -0.53 23.45 -12.80
C VAL A 462 0.01 22.06 -13.18
N GLY A 463 -0.26 21.63 -14.39
CA GLY A 463 0.26 20.37 -14.92
C GLY A 463 1.66 20.55 -15.52
N THR A 464 1.70 20.93 -16.80
CA THR A 464 2.95 21.05 -17.58
C THR A 464 3.52 22.45 -17.55
N ILE A 465 4.72 22.62 -18.13
CA ILE A 465 5.35 23.93 -18.25
C ILE A 465 4.59 24.86 -19.22
N GLU A 466 3.90 24.29 -20.20
CA GLU A 466 3.02 25.02 -21.10
C GLU A 466 1.81 25.64 -20.35
N ASP A 467 1.29 24.93 -19.33
CA ASP A 467 0.24 25.45 -18.47
C ASP A 467 0.73 26.67 -17.65
N VAL A 468 2.00 26.69 -17.24
CA VAL A 468 2.63 27.85 -16.58
C VAL A 468 2.61 29.07 -17.50
N VAL A 469 3.03 28.91 -18.75
CA VAL A 469 3.04 30.00 -19.74
C VAL A 469 1.63 30.52 -19.99
N ALA A 470 0.66 29.62 -20.14
CA ALA A 470 -0.74 29.99 -20.34
C ALA A 470 -1.31 30.75 -19.13
N LYS A 471 -1.00 30.30 -17.92
CA LYS A 471 -1.45 30.93 -16.68
C LYS A 471 -0.79 32.30 -16.47
N ALA A 472 0.50 32.45 -16.78
CA ALA A 472 1.18 33.74 -16.70
C ALA A 472 0.53 34.79 -17.62
N LYS A 473 0.22 34.42 -18.86
CA LYS A 473 -0.51 35.32 -19.80
C LYS A 473 -1.91 35.68 -19.31
N ALA A 474 -2.58 34.78 -18.59
CA ALA A 474 -3.87 35.05 -18.02
C ALA A 474 -3.78 36.04 -16.83
N LEU A 475 -2.76 35.92 -15.99
CA LEU A 475 -2.49 36.84 -14.88
C LEU A 475 -2.17 38.27 -15.37
N GLU A 476 -1.31 38.39 -16.39
CA GLU A 476 -1.01 39.70 -17.00
C GLU A 476 -2.26 40.43 -17.53
N LYS A 477 -3.21 39.66 -18.08
CA LYS A 477 -4.48 40.26 -18.58
C LYS A 477 -5.45 40.67 -17.48
N GLN A 478 -5.29 40.12 -16.27
CA GLN A 478 -6.14 40.49 -15.11
C GLN A 478 -5.59 41.73 -14.38
N GLU A 479 -4.27 42.00 -14.51
CA GLU A 479 -3.61 43.17 -13.94
C GLU A 479 -3.63 44.41 -14.86
N ALA A 480 -3.94 44.24 -16.15
CA ALA A 480 -4.06 45.27 -17.16
C ALA A 480 -5.55 45.72 -17.31
#